data_6ea05eb1cb7805dcd1954728eb1fe00c
#
_entry.id   6ea05eb1cb7805dcd1954728eb1fe00c
#
_cell.length_a   1.000
_cell.length_b   1.000
_cell.length_c   1.000
_cell.angle_alpha   90.00
_cell.angle_beta   90.00
_cell.angle_gamma   90.00
#
_symmetry.space_group_name_H-M   'P 1'
#
loop_
_entity.id
_entity.type
_entity.pdbx_description
1 polymer ?
#
loop_
_entity_poly.entity_id
_entity_poly.type
_entity_poly.pdbx_seq_one_letter_code
_entity_poly.pdbx_strand_id
1 'polypeptide(L)'
;MENKVWAVITECKCDGDDEFDSFFSLFRNYEDALAEFQDRIEEEIEIMGGDENEYAWTEEGDEADGAKWWSLEFSDCWRFSRVYLRAKEVV
;
A
#
# COMPACT_ATOMS: atom_id res chain seq x y z
N MET A 1 -8.20 19.65 -19.98
CA MET A 1 -7.07 19.23 -19.15
C MET A 1 -7.58 18.40 -17.98
N GLU A 2 -7.04 17.25 -17.82
CA GLU A 2 -7.41 16.43 -16.68
C GLU A 2 -6.61 16.86 -15.45
N ASN A 3 -7.31 17.24 -14.40
CA ASN A 3 -6.68 17.50 -13.14
C ASN A 3 -6.69 16.22 -12.31
N LYS A 4 -5.70 15.37 -12.58
CA LYS A 4 -5.52 14.15 -11.83
C LYS A 4 -4.33 14.26 -10.90
N VAL A 5 -4.50 13.75 -9.70
CA VAL A 5 -3.38 13.46 -8.81
C VAL A 5 -3.41 11.96 -8.51
N TRP A 6 -2.27 11.43 -8.16
CA TRP A 6 -2.13 10.03 -7.80
C TRP A 6 -1.93 9.92 -6.31
N ALA A 7 -2.71 9.08 -5.67
CA ALA A 7 -2.60 8.83 -4.24
C ALA A 7 -1.94 7.48 -3.99
N VAL A 8 -0.95 7.48 -3.13
CA VAL A 8 -0.38 6.25 -2.57
C VAL A 8 -0.90 6.15 -1.15
N ILE A 9 -1.72 5.14 -0.91
CA ILE A 9 -2.44 4.97 0.36
C ILE A 9 -1.89 3.73 1.06
N THR A 10 -1.46 3.90 2.29
CA THR A 10 -0.96 2.80 3.11
C THR A 10 -1.90 2.59 4.29
N GLU A 11 -2.34 1.35 4.49
CA GLU A 11 -3.13 0.95 5.63
C GLU A 11 -2.41 -0.20 6.32
N CYS A 12 -2.20 -0.10 7.62
CA CYS A 12 -1.54 -1.18 8.35
C CYS A 12 -2.14 -1.34 9.74
N LYS A 13 -2.09 -2.57 10.22
CA LYS A 13 -2.52 -2.91 11.57
C LYS A 13 -1.44 -3.76 12.21
N CYS A 14 -0.96 -3.30 13.35
CA CYS A 14 0.02 -4.04 14.14
C CYS A 14 -0.69 -4.93 15.15
N ASP A 15 -0.01 -6.02 15.49
CA ASP A 15 -0.53 -6.97 16.47
C ASP A 15 -0.75 -6.29 17.82
N GLY A 16 -1.92 -6.52 18.41
CA GLY A 16 -2.27 -5.97 19.72
C GLY A 16 -2.94 -4.60 19.70
N ASP A 17 -3.03 -3.97 18.54
CA ASP A 17 -3.72 -2.69 18.38
C ASP A 17 -5.16 -2.90 17.93
N ASP A 18 -6.09 -2.21 18.54
CA ASP A 18 -7.49 -2.21 18.12
C ASP A 18 -7.73 -1.29 16.92
N GLU A 19 -6.80 -0.38 16.67
CA GLU A 19 -6.89 0.58 15.58
C GLU A 19 -5.84 0.27 14.52
N PHE A 20 -6.16 0.57 13.28
CA PHE A 20 -5.18 0.50 12.21
C PHE A 20 -4.77 1.91 11.80
N ASP A 21 -3.52 2.04 11.39
CA ASP A 21 -2.99 3.30 10.88
C ASP A 21 -3.25 3.39 9.39
N SER A 22 -3.62 4.58 8.94
CA SER A 22 -3.83 4.87 7.53
C SER A 22 -3.19 6.21 7.21
N PHE A 23 -2.39 6.25 6.16
CA PHE A 23 -1.78 7.50 5.71
C PHE A 23 -1.61 7.46 4.20
N PHE A 24 -1.49 8.63 3.60
CA PHE A 24 -1.39 8.72 2.17
C PHE A 24 -0.49 9.88 1.75
N SER A 25 0.01 9.78 0.51
CA SER A 25 0.79 10.82 -0.15
C SER A 25 0.18 11.10 -1.51
N LEU A 26 0.24 12.34 -1.95
CA LEU A 26 -0.31 12.75 -3.25
C LEU A 26 0.81 13.18 -4.19
N PHE A 27 0.68 12.78 -5.44
CA PHE A 27 1.66 13.06 -6.50
C PHE A 27 0.93 13.52 -7.75
N ARG A 28 1.50 14.48 -8.45
CA ARG A 28 0.96 14.93 -9.74
C ARG A 28 1.36 14.01 -10.88
N ASN A 29 2.47 13.31 -10.71
CA ASN A 29 3.10 12.50 -11.73
C ASN A 29 2.96 11.03 -11.38
N TYR A 30 2.45 10.22 -12.33
CA TYR A 30 2.27 8.80 -12.12
C TYR A 30 3.58 8.08 -11.79
N GLU A 31 4.67 8.42 -12.47
CA GLU A 31 5.96 7.76 -12.25
C GLU A 31 6.46 7.98 -10.82
N ASP A 32 6.29 9.19 -10.29
CA ASP A 32 6.67 9.49 -8.91
C ASP A 32 5.80 8.72 -7.92
N ALA A 33 4.51 8.64 -8.20
CA ALA A 33 3.58 7.87 -7.35
C ALA A 33 3.91 6.37 -7.41
N LEU A 34 4.23 5.86 -8.58
CA LEU A 34 4.59 4.45 -8.74
C LEU A 34 5.86 4.12 -7.94
N ALA A 35 6.86 5.00 -7.99
CA ALA A 35 8.08 4.83 -7.22
C ALA A 35 7.79 4.80 -5.71
N GLU A 36 6.94 5.71 -5.23
CA GLU A 36 6.53 5.72 -3.83
C GLU A 36 5.75 4.45 -3.46
N PHE A 37 4.85 4.00 -4.34
CA PHE A 37 4.11 2.76 -4.13
C PHE A 37 5.06 1.58 -3.91
N GLN A 38 6.08 1.45 -4.75
CA GLN A 38 7.08 0.39 -4.64
C GLN A 38 7.93 0.53 -3.37
N ASP A 39 8.33 1.75 -3.04
CA ASP A 39 9.10 2.02 -1.82
C ASP A 39 8.30 1.68 -0.57
N ARG A 40 7.02 2.02 -0.56
CA ARG A 40 6.16 1.70 0.58
C ARG A 40 5.99 0.19 0.76
N ILE A 41 5.88 -0.56 -0.33
CA ILE A 41 5.80 -2.01 -0.27
C ILE A 41 7.06 -2.60 0.36
N GLU A 42 8.22 -2.18 -0.10
CA GLU A 42 9.50 -2.67 0.44
C GLU A 42 9.64 -2.32 1.92
N GLU A 43 9.26 -1.10 2.29
CA GLU A 43 9.32 -0.64 3.67
C GLU A 43 8.37 -1.44 4.56
N GLU A 44 7.15 -1.72 4.09
CA GLU A 44 6.19 -2.50 4.87
C GLU A 44 6.64 -3.95 5.05
N ILE A 45 7.23 -4.55 4.03
CA ILE A 45 7.81 -5.90 4.15
C ILE A 45 8.90 -5.92 5.22
N GLU A 46 9.77 -4.92 5.20
CA GLU A 46 10.86 -4.82 6.18
C GLU A 46 10.34 -4.61 7.61
N ILE A 47 9.40 -3.67 7.78
CA ILE A 47 8.84 -3.34 9.09
C ILE A 47 8.07 -4.54 9.67
N MET A 48 7.29 -5.20 8.84
CA MET A 48 6.44 -6.30 9.27
C MET A 48 7.18 -7.65 9.34
N GLY A 49 8.36 -7.74 8.75
CA GLY A 49 9.12 -8.98 8.73
C GLY A 49 8.54 -10.03 7.81
N GLY A 50 7.85 -9.61 6.74
CA GLY A 50 7.12 -10.52 5.86
C GLY A 50 7.99 -11.53 5.12
N ASP A 51 9.18 -11.12 4.70
CA ASP A 51 10.07 -11.97 3.91
C ASP A 51 10.58 -13.20 4.67
N GLU A 52 10.70 -13.08 5.98
CA GLU A 52 11.26 -14.14 6.82
C GLU A 52 10.20 -14.94 7.57
N ASN A 53 8.94 -14.55 7.45
CA ASN A 53 7.86 -15.16 8.22
C ASN A 53 7.09 -16.17 7.37
N GLU A 54 7.11 -17.43 7.75
CA GLU A 54 6.42 -18.50 7.04
C GLU A 54 4.90 -18.39 7.09
N TYR A 55 4.37 -17.59 8.00
CA TYR A 55 2.93 -17.38 8.14
C TYR A 55 2.43 -16.15 7.37
N ALA A 56 3.34 -15.45 6.70
CA ALA A 56 3.00 -14.26 5.93
C ALA A 56 2.81 -14.62 4.46
N TRP A 57 1.88 -13.93 3.81
CA TRP A 57 1.74 -14.04 2.35
C TRP A 57 1.42 -12.68 1.76
N THR A 58 1.81 -12.53 0.51
CA THR A 58 1.56 -11.29 -0.21
C THR A 58 0.68 -11.55 -1.42
N GLU A 59 -0.12 -10.55 -1.76
CA GLU A 59 -0.91 -10.56 -2.99
C GLU A 59 -0.78 -9.19 -3.64
N GLU A 60 -0.88 -9.14 -4.93
CA GLU A 60 -0.84 -7.88 -5.67
C GLU A 60 -1.72 -7.97 -6.90
N GLY A 61 -2.11 -6.82 -7.41
CA GLY A 61 -2.92 -6.77 -8.61
C GLY A 61 -2.89 -5.40 -9.26
N ASP A 62 -3.26 -5.39 -10.53
CA ASP A 62 -3.41 -4.17 -11.30
C ASP A 62 -4.89 -3.93 -11.54
N GLU A 63 -5.28 -2.65 -11.46
CA GLU A 63 -6.62 -2.21 -11.79
C GLU A 63 -6.58 -1.34 -13.05
N ALA A 64 -7.73 -0.93 -13.52
CA ALA A 64 -7.82 -0.08 -14.70
C ALA A 64 -7.05 1.24 -14.50
N ASP A 65 -6.59 1.81 -15.61
CA ASP A 65 -5.96 3.14 -15.67
C ASP A 65 -4.66 3.28 -14.87
N GLY A 66 -3.94 2.16 -14.68
CA GLY A 66 -2.65 2.19 -14.00
C GLY A 66 -2.72 2.08 -12.48
N ALA A 67 -3.90 1.95 -11.92
CA ALA A 67 -4.05 1.74 -10.49
C ALA A 67 -3.51 0.36 -10.10
N LYS A 68 -3.00 0.28 -8.89
CA LYS A 68 -2.39 -0.96 -8.37
C LYS A 68 -2.74 -1.13 -6.90
N TRP A 69 -2.65 -2.37 -6.45
CA TRP A 69 -2.76 -2.66 -5.02
C TRP A 69 -1.80 -3.78 -4.63
N TRP A 70 -1.44 -3.78 -3.36
CA TRP A 70 -0.58 -4.81 -2.77
C TRP A 70 -1.04 -5.04 -1.34
N SER A 71 -0.96 -6.29 -0.87
CA SER A 71 -1.28 -6.61 0.51
C SER A 71 -0.30 -7.62 1.09
N LEU A 72 -0.08 -7.50 2.38
CA LEU A 72 0.70 -8.45 3.18
C LEU A 72 -0.17 -8.82 4.38
N GLU A 73 -0.41 -10.09 4.56
CA GLU A 73 -1.24 -10.60 5.64
C GLU A 73 -0.54 -11.74 6.36
N PHE A 74 -0.89 -11.93 7.63
CA PHE A 74 -0.34 -13.01 8.45
C PHE A 74 -1.47 -13.95 8.87
N SER A 75 -1.23 -15.25 8.74
CA SER A 75 -2.23 -16.26 9.07
C SER A 75 -2.36 -16.53 10.57
N ASP A 76 -1.34 -16.17 11.34
CA ASP A 76 -1.27 -16.48 12.77
C ASP A 76 -1.70 -15.33 13.69
N CYS A 77 -1.95 -14.15 13.12
CA CYS A 77 -2.33 -12.97 13.89
C CYS A 77 -3.12 -11.98 13.04
N TRP A 78 -3.50 -10.87 13.67
CA TRP A 78 -4.35 -9.87 13.03
C TRP A 78 -3.58 -8.79 12.28
N ARG A 79 -2.27 -8.98 12.10
CA ARG A 79 -1.46 -7.99 11.39
C ARG A 79 -1.71 -8.02 9.90
N PHE A 80 -1.73 -6.86 9.30
CA PHE A 80 -1.77 -6.73 7.85
C PHE A 80 -1.17 -5.39 7.43
N SER A 81 -0.77 -5.31 6.17
CA SER A 81 -0.39 -4.06 5.53
C SER A 81 -0.92 -4.07 4.11
N ARG A 82 -1.43 -2.94 3.65
CA ARG A 82 -1.94 -2.77 2.29
C ARG A 82 -1.46 -1.45 1.74
N VAL A 83 -1.08 -1.47 0.48
CA VAL A 83 -0.65 -0.27 -0.23
C VAL A 83 -1.45 -0.18 -1.53
N TYR A 84 -2.00 1.00 -1.80
CA TYR A 84 -2.80 1.25 -2.99
C TYR A 84 -2.22 2.41 -3.77
N LEU A 85 -2.27 2.31 -5.09
CA LEU A 85 -1.95 3.40 -5.99
C LEU A 85 -3.21 3.71 -6.79
N ARG A 86 -3.78 4.88 -6.60
CA ARG A 86 -5.06 5.26 -7.21
C ARG A 86 -5.03 6.68 -7.74
N ALA A 87 -5.70 6.88 -8.87
CA ALA A 87 -5.91 8.21 -9.40
C ALA A 87 -7.08 8.87 -8.68
N LYS A 88 -6.92 10.16 -8.41
CA LYS A 88 -8.00 10.99 -7.86
C LYS A 88 -8.17 12.23 -8.72
N GLU A 89 -9.40 12.60 -8.96
CA GLU A 89 -9.69 13.83 -9.67
C GLU A 89 -9.72 15.00 -8.69
N VAL A 90 -9.09 16.08 -9.09
CA VAL A 90 -9.12 17.33 -8.34
C VAL A 90 -10.20 18.19 -8.96
N VAL A 91 -11.19 18.51 -8.18
CA VAL A 91 -12.33 19.32 -8.63
C VAL A 91 -12.08 20.78 -8.34
#